data_64d06fbcf4c7df18fd5ed1328fbdc85c
#
_entry.id   64d06fbcf4c7df18fd5ed1328fbdc85c
#
_cell.length_a   1.000
_cell.length_b   1.000
_cell.length_c   1.000
_cell.angle_alpha   90.00
_cell.angle_beta   90.00
_cell.angle_gamma   90.00
#
_symmetry.space_group_name_H-M   'P 1'
#
loop_
_entity.id
_entity.type
_entity.pdbx_description
1 polymer ?
#
loop_
_entity_poly.entity_id
_entity_poly.type
_entity_poly.pdbx_seq_one_letter_code
_entity_poly.pdbx_strand_id
1 'polypeptide(L)'
;QAKNLAGTGFNMVWLPPPYKGAAGIKSVGYDVYDMYDLGEFDQKDTVRTKYGPKEDYLVAVRSLQANGIKVIADVTFDNKIGAAETEKVMVTDVNPENRTEDIGKPHEIQAWTKFFFPGRADKYSNFHWNKDHFTATDFDEATKKTGIYRFEGKTWSRDIDDENGNADFLMGADIDIDHPEVEQEFINWGKWFIDTSKIDGFRLAAAKHVSFSAQKKWIDEMTNYLKEKYPNKDIYAVGDYWSGDCSK
;
A
#
# COMPACT_ATOMS: atom_id res chain seq x y z
N GLN A 1 27.19 -1.69 -9.41
CA GLN A 1 27.16 -1.78 -7.92
C GLN A 1 26.76 -3.17 -7.42
N ALA A 2 25.86 -3.92 -8.12
CA ALA A 2 25.40 -5.25 -7.68
C ALA A 2 26.55 -6.23 -7.39
N LYS A 3 27.57 -6.28 -8.28
CA LYS A 3 28.76 -7.10 -8.08
C LYS A 3 29.55 -6.75 -6.81
N ASN A 4 29.63 -5.44 -6.49
CA ASN A 4 30.32 -4.99 -5.28
C ASN A 4 29.54 -5.39 -4.02
N LEU A 5 28.20 -5.23 -4.03
CA LEU A 5 27.34 -5.68 -2.93
C LEU A 5 27.47 -7.18 -2.67
N ALA A 6 27.43 -7.99 -3.75
CA ALA A 6 27.64 -9.43 -3.64
C ALA A 6 29.03 -9.77 -3.06
N GLY A 7 30.08 -9.07 -3.53
CA GLY A 7 31.46 -9.23 -3.07
C GLY A 7 31.68 -8.85 -1.59
N THR A 8 30.81 -8.00 -1.02
CA THR A 8 30.83 -7.64 0.40
C THR A 8 29.93 -8.52 1.27
N GLY A 9 29.29 -9.54 0.68
CA GLY A 9 28.51 -10.55 1.41
C GLY A 9 27.00 -10.27 1.49
N PHE A 10 26.48 -9.24 0.82
CA PHE A 10 25.04 -9.04 0.73
C PHE A 10 24.40 -10.15 -0.14
N ASN A 11 23.42 -10.85 0.42
CA ASN A 11 22.67 -11.91 -0.25
C ASN A 11 21.20 -11.55 -0.51
N MET A 12 20.73 -10.45 0.09
CA MET A 12 19.38 -9.92 -0.09
C MET A 12 19.40 -8.39 0.05
N VAL A 13 18.58 -7.69 -0.70
CA VAL A 13 18.33 -6.25 -0.57
C VAL A 13 16.83 -5.97 -0.59
N TRP A 14 16.43 -4.99 0.16
CA TRP A 14 15.12 -4.39 0.10
C TRP A 14 15.20 -3.11 -0.74
N LEU A 15 14.33 -3.01 -1.76
CA LEU A 15 14.15 -1.80 -2.55
C LEU A 15 12.92 -1.03 -2.06
N PRO A 16 12.97 0.32 -2.05
CA PRO A 16 11.84 1.15 -1.65
C PRO A 16 10.61 0.92 -2.54
N PRO A 17 9.40 1.41 -2.15
CA PRO A 17 8.19 1.23 -2.93
C PRO A 17 8.38 1.65 -4.39
N PRO A 18 8.11 0.76 -5.36
CA PRO A 18 8.45 1.01 -6.76
C PRO A 18 7.40 1.82 -7.52
N TYR A 19 6.22 2.01 -6.93
CA TYR A 19 5.07 2.57 -7.59
C TYR A 19 4.88 4.08 -7.37
N LYS A 20 3.92 4.67 -8.10
CA LYS A 20 3.65 6.10 -8.08
C LYS A 20 2.99 6.52 -6.76
N GLY A 21 3.61 7.46 -6.07
CA GLY A 21 3.04 8.14 -4.92
C GLY A 21 2.42 9.50 -5.28
N ALA A 22 1.59 10.03 -4.39
CA ALA A 22 0.83 11.27 -4.59
C ALA A 22 1.73 12.51 -4.80
N ALA A 23 2.91 12.56 -4.18
CA ALA A 23 3.86 13.66 -4.35
C ALA A 23 4.73 13.53 -5.64
N GLY A 24 4.37 12.63 -6.56
CA GLY A 24 5.03 12.46 -7.84
C GLY A 24 6.52 12.18 -7.70
N ILE A 25 7.38 12.97 -8.39
CA ILE A 25 8.84 12.81 -8.34
C ILE A 25 9.46 12.98 -6.95
N LYS A 26 8.76 13.60 -6.01
CA LYS A 26 9.23 13.80 -4.63
C LYS A 26 8.83 12.66 -3.70
N SER A 27 7.85 11.85 -4.09
CA SER A 27 7.32 10.76 -3.28
C SER A 27 8.38 9.71 -2.97
N VAL A 28 8.44 9.27 -1.71
CA VAL A 28 9.24 8.11 -1.29
C VAL A 28 8.44 6.80 -1.38
N GLY A 29 7.16 6.87 -1.77
CA GLY A 29 6.32 5.74 -2.14
C GLY A 29 5.27 5.32 -1.10
N TYR A 30 5.31 5.86 0.13
CA TYR A 30 4.33 5.51 1.17
C TYR A 30 3.03 6.33 1.10
N ASP A 31 3.03 7.44 0.35
CA ASP A 31 1.83 8.18 -0.06
C ASP A 31 1.23 7.55 -1.32
N VAL A 32 0.68 6.34 -1.20
CA VAL A 32 0.31 5.48 -2.32
C VAL A 32 -0.76 6.12 -3.20
N TYR A 33 -0.44 6.32 -4.48
CA TYR A 33 -1.39 6.76 -5.49
C TYR A 33 -1.80 5.63 -6.42
N ASP A 34 -0.90 5.13 -7.26
CA ASP A 34 -1.19 4.06 -8.24
C ASP A 34 -0.13 2.95 -8.19
N MET A 35 -0.51 1.80 -7.64
CA MET A 35 0.37 0.66 -7.47
C MET A 35 0.76 -0.02 -8.80
N TYR A 36 -0.01 0.19 -9.87
CA TYR A 36 0.32 -0.34 -11.20
C TYR A 36 1.23 0.59 -12.01
N ASP A 37 1.51 1.79 -11.53
CA ASP A 37 2.42 2.72 -12.18
C ASP A 37 3.82 2.67 -11.56
N LEU A 38 4.70 1.87 -12.12
CA LEU A 38 6.09 1.76 -11.69
C LEU A 38 7.01 2.85 -12.28
N GLY A 39 6.45 3.99 -12.67
CA GLY A 39 7.17 5.05 -13.39
C GLY A 39 7.07 4.88 -14.90
N GLU A 40 5.89 4.49 -15.39
CA GLU A 40 5.58 4.25 -16.81
C GLU A 40 4.60 5.28 -17.38
N PHE A 41 3.73 5.85 -16.54
CA PHE A 41 2.65 6.73 -16.98
C PHE A 41 2.83 8.15 -16.47
N ASP A 42 2.41 9.13 -17.29
CA ASP A 42 2.39 10.54 -16.88
C ASP A 42 1.24 10.77 -15.90
N GLN A 43 1.58 10.71 -14.61
CA GLN A 43 0.66 10.88 -13.48
C GLN A 43 1.38 11.66 -12.38
N LYS A 44 0.66 12.53 -11.67
CA LYS A 44 1.23 13.37 -10.61
C LYS A 44 2.44 14.19 -11.10
N ASP A 45 2.28 14.79 -12.29
CA ASP A 45 3.24 15.67 -12.96
C ASP A 45 4.60 15.02 -13.27
N THR A 46 4.61 13.70 -13.42
CA THR A 46 5.84 12.97 -13.78
C THR A 46 5.53 11.59 -14.37
N VAL A 47 6.35 11.15 -15.32
CA VAL A 47 6.34 9.76 -15.78
C VAL A 47 7.08 8.88 -14.79
N ARG A 48 8.31 9.24 -14.43
CA ARG A 48 9.14 8.45 -13.51
C ARG A 48 8.72 8.60 -12.04
N THR A 49 9.02 7.60 -11.23
CA THR A 49 9.02 7.75 -9.77
C THR A 49 10.29 8.47 -9.30
N LYS A 50 10.39 8.78 -8.00
CA LYS A 50 11.64 9.28 -7.40
C LYS A 50 12.85 8.40 -7.73
N TYR A 51 12.65 7.10 -7.81
CA TYR A 51 13.70 6.09 -7.99
C TYR A 51 14.01 5.76 -9.45
N GLY A 52 13.25 6.28 -10.40
CA GLY A 52 13.48 6.08 -11.83
C GLY A 52 12.21 5.67 -12.59
N PRO A 53 12.34 5.50 -13.91
CA PRO A 53 11.30 4.87 -14.71
C PRO A 53 11.24 3.36 -14.44
N LYS A 54 10.14 2.73 -14.81
CA LYS A 54 9.90 1.29 -14.67
C LYS A 54 11.08 0.42 -15.13
N GLU A 55 11.67 0.75 -16.27
CA GLU A 55 12.77 -0.05 -16.81
C GLU A 55 14.00 -0.04 -15.90
N ASP A 56 14.32 1.10 -15.26
CA ASP A 56 15.45 1.18 -14.32
C ASP A 56 15.22 0.26 -13.11
N TYR A 57 13.99 0.21 -12.60
CA TYR A 57 13.63 -0.71 -11.51
C TYR A 57 13.81 -2.17 -11.94
N LEU A 58 13.30 -2.55 -13.10
CA LEU A 58 13.42 -3.91 -13.63
C LEU A 58 14.88 -4.29 -13.92
N VAL A 59 15.69 -3.37 -14.42
CA VAL A 59 17.13 -3.57 -14.63
C VAL A 59 17.85 -3.75 -13.29
N ALA A 60 17.50 -2.97 -12.27
CA ALA A 60 18.10 -3.11 -10.94
C ALA A 60 17.80 -4.50 -10.35
N VAL A 61 16.55 -4.97 -10.41
CA VAL A 61 16.16 -6.31 -9.93
C VAL A 61 16.96 -7.39 -10.66
N ARG A 62 16.96 -7.39 -12.01
CA ARG A 62 17.71 -8.37 -12.81
C ARG A 62 19.21 -8.36 -12.51
N SER A 63 19.79 -7.16 -12.36
CA SER A 63 21.23 -7.02 -12.08
C SER A 63 21.62 -7.56 -10.70
N LEU A 64 20.78 -7.34 -9.68
CA LEU A 64 21.00 -7.88 -8.34
C LEU A 64 20.90 -9.41 -8.37
N GLN A 65 19.84 -9.95 -8.96
CA GLN A 65 19.63 -11.40 -9.06
C GLN A 65 20.73 -12.10 -9.85
N ALA A 66 21.22 -11.49 -10.95
CA ALA A 66 22.34 -12.03 -11.71
C ALA A 66 23.67 -12.10 -10.93
N ASN A 67 23.76 -11.39 -9.80
CA ASN A 67 24.89 -11.46 -8.87
C ASN A 67 24.57 -12.23 -7.58
N GLY A 68 23.49 -13.05 -7.58
CA GLY A 68 23.11 -13.89 -6.45
C GLY A 68 22.44 -13.16 -5.28
N ILE A 69 22.00 -11.91 -5.48
CA ILE A 69 21.33 -11.10 -4.46
C ILE A 69 19.82 -11.19 -4.68
N LYS A 70 19.09 -11.69 -3.69
CA LYS A 70 17.63 -11.67 -3.69
C LYS A 70 17.10 -10.23 -3.51
N VAL A 71 15.97 -9.95 -4.13
CA VAL A 71 15.33 -8.62 -4.09
C VAL A 71 13.95 -8.72 -3.47
N ILE A 72 13.73 -7.94 -2.41
CA ILE A 72 12.41 -7.74 -1.79
C ILE A 72 11.87 -6.36 -2.17
N ALA A 73 10.59 -6.30 -2.53
CA ALA A 73 9.88 -5.06 -2.79
C ALA A 73 9.14 -4.57 -1.56
N ASP A 74 9.23 -3.27 -1.29
CA ASP A 74 8.43 -2.62 -0.25
C ASP A 74 7.02 -2.37 -0.76
N VAL A 75 6.01 -2.72 0.05
CA VAL A 75 4.60 -2.57 -0.32
C VAL A 75 3.79 -2.05 0.88
N THR A 76 2.80 -1.21 0.58
CA THR A 76 1.94 -0.53 1.54
C THR A 76 0.49 -0.82 1.19
N PHE A 77 -0.28 -1.34 2.14
CA PHE A 77 -1.68 -1.72 1.96
C PHE A 77 -2.65 -0.94 2.83
N ASP A 78 -2.18 -0.05 3.69
CA ASP A 78 -3.00 0.66 4.66
C ASP A 78 -3.68 1.92 4.09
N ASN A 79 -3.08 2.60 3.14
CA ASN A 79 -3.57 3.91 2.71
C ASN A 79 -3.52 4.20 1.21
N LYS A 80 -4.34 5.17 0.80
CA LYS A 80 -4.21 5.87 -0.50
C LYS A 80 -4.25 7.37 -0.32
N ILE A 81 -3.43 8.07 -1.12
CA ILE A 81 -3.34 9.55 -1.11
C ILE A 81 -3.36 10.07 -2.54
N GLY A 82 -3.97 11.26 -2.72
CA GLY A 82 -3.96 11.95 -4.00
C GLY A 82 -5.11 11.57 -4.94
N ALA A 83 -6.27 11.22 -4.40
CA ALA A 83 -7.50 11.01 -5.18
C ALA A 83 -7.75 12.14 -6.18
N ALA A 84 -8.46 11.83 -7.26
CA ALA A 84 -8.80 12.80 -8.31
C ALA A 84 -10.00 13.67 -7.93
N GLU A 85 -10.96 13.11 -7.19
CA GLU A 85 -12.18 13.79 -6.76
C GLU A 85 -12.56 13.44 -5.33
N THR A 86 -13.35 14.32 -4.72
CA THR A 86 -13.97 14.06 -3.41
C THR A 86 -15.36 13.42 -3.56
N GLU A 87 -15.77 12.77 -2.49
CA GLU A 87 -17.14 12.27 -2.31
C GLU A 87 -17.72 12.79 -0.99
N LYS A 88 -19.04 12.96 -0.95
CA LYS A 88 -19.77 13.19 0.29
C LYS A 88 -19.85 11.89 1.07
N VAL A 89 -19.40 11.94 2.30
CA VAL A 89 -19.41 10.79 3.22
C VAL A 89 -19.91 11.21 4.58
N MET A 90 -20.83 10.42 5.13
CA MET A 90 -21.19 10.54 6.54
C MET A 90 -20.10 9.90 7.40
N VAL A 91 -19.64 10.61 8.40
CA VAL A 91 -18.54 10.16 9.26
C VAL A 91 -18.85 10.43 10.73
N THR A 92 -18.13 9.73 11.59
CA THR A 92 -18.00 10.06 13.01
C THR A 92 -16.54 10.39 13.30
N ASP A 93 -16.31 11.50 14.01
CA ASP A 93 -14.98 11.83 14.53
C ASP A 93 -14.55 10.80 15.56
N VAL A 94 -13.26 10.45 15.53
CA VAL A 94 -12.71 9.45 16.43
C VAL A 94 -11.61 10.08 17.28
N ASN A 95 -11.56 9.68 18.57
CA ASN A 95 -10.51 10.12 19.48
C ASN A 95 -9.14 9.58 19.01
N PRO A 96 -8.17 10.44 18.66
CA PRO A 96 -6.86 9.99 18.17
C PRO A 96 -6.05 9.22 19.23
N GLU A 97 -6.32 9.45 20.52
CA GLU A 97 -5.65 8.78 21.64
C GLU A 97 -6.29 7.44 22.03
N ASN A 98 -7.58 7.28 21.68
CA ASN A 98 -8.33 6.05 21.87
C ASN A 98 -9.35 5.86 20.75
N ARG A 99 -8.95 5.20 19.68
CA ARG A 99 -9.74 5.05 18.44
C ARG A 99 -10.97 4.16 18.56
N THR A 100 -11.20 3.59 19.74
CA THR A 100 -12.46 2.92 20.07
C THR A 100 -13.55 3.89 20.55
N GLU A 101 -13.20 5.17 20.75
CA GLU A 101 -14.11 6.22 21.21
C GLU A 101 -14.51 7.16 20.08
N ASP A 102 -15.80 7.23 19.82
CA ASP A 102 -16.39 8.21 18.92
C ASP A 102 -16.57 9.56 19.60
N ILE A 103 -16.31 10.65 18.87
CA ILE A 103 -16.47 12.03 19.36
C ILE A 103 -17.62 12.72 18.61
N GLY A 104 -18.59 13.21 19.37
CA GLY A 104 -19.69 14.01 18.82
C GLY A 104 -20.77 13.18 18.13
N LYS A 105 -21.37 13.76 17.10
CA LYS A 105 -22.43 13.14 16.30
C LYS A 105 -21.99 12.97 14.86
N PRO A 106 -22.53 11.96 14.15
CA PRO A 106 -22.29 11.83 12.73
C PRO A 106 -22.57 13.12 11.96
N HIS A 107 -21.70 13.44 10.99
CA HIS A 107 -21.84 14.59 10.11
C HIS A 107 -21.26 14.30 8.72
N GLU A 108 -21.61 15.10 7.72
CA GLU A 108 -21.14 14.95 6.34
C GLU A 108 -19.83 15.70 6.14
N ILE A 109 -18.86 15.04 5.49
CA ILE A 109 -17.61 15.63 5.01
C ILE A 109 -17.42 15.44 3.50
N GLN A 110 -16.43 16.13 2.94
CA GLN A 110 -15.94 15.90 1.58
C GLN A 110 -14.60 15.15 1.68
N ALA A 111 -14.63 13.84 1.43
CA ALA A 111 -13.46 12.96 1.52
C ALA A 111 -12.83 12.70 0.15
N TRP A 112 -11.51 12.73 0.07
CA TRP A 112 -10.73 12.39 -1.13
C TRP A 112 -10.64 10.87 -1.30
N THR A 113 -11.62 10.28 -2.00
CA THR A 113 -11.78 8.82 -2.11
C THR A 113 -11.92 8.30 -3.54
N LYS A 114 -12.15 9.18 -4.55
CA LYS A 114 -12.24 8.73 -5.94
C LYS A 114 -10.87 8.69 -6.60
N PHE A 115 -10.39 7.47 -6.83
CA PHE A 115 -9.18 7.24 -7.63
C PHE A 115 -9.56 6.57 -8.94
N PHE A 116 -9.33 7.29 -10.01
CA PHE A 116 -9.26 6.78 -11.37
C PHE A 116 -7.93 7.26 -11.97
N PHE A 117 -7.35 6.48 -12.83
CA PHE A 117 -5.95 6.65 -13.23
C PHE A 117 -5.87 7.01 -14.72
N PRO A 118 -6.22 8.24 -15.13
CA PRO A 118 -6.38 8.61 -16.54
C PRO A 118 -5.07 8.48 -17.34
N GLY A 119 -3.92 8.73 -16.72
CA GLY A 119 -2.62 8.54 -17.37
C GLY A 119 -2.32 7.09 -17.72
N ARG A 120 -2.88 6.14 -16.98
CA ARG A 120 -2.75 4.70 -17.22
C ARG A 120 -3.84 4.15 -18.14
N ALA A 121 -5.00 4.80 -18.22
CA ALA A 121 -6.14 4.43 -19.06
C ALA A 121 -6.51 2.93 -18.94
N ASP A 122 -6.73 2.46 -17.72
CA ASP A 122 -7.11 1.09 -17.34
C ASP A 122 -6.10 0.00 -17.75
N LYS A 123 -4.92 0.34 -18.24
CA LYS A 123 -3.85 -0.63 -18.48
C LYS A 123 -3.48 -1.31 -17.17
N TYR A 124 -3.42 -2.62 -17.15
CA TYR A 124 -3.14 -3.53 -16.04
C TYR A 124 -4.31 -3.77 -15.07
N SER A 125 -5.17 -2.79 -14.80
CA SER A 125 -6.37 -2.92 -13.99
C SER A 125 -7.38 -1.81 -14.34
N ASN A 126 -8.64 -2.15 -14.37
CA ASN A 126 -9.77 -1.21 -14.52
C ASN A 126 -10.47 -0.93 -13.18
N PHE A 127 -9.86 -1.29 -12.07
CA PHE A 127 -10.40 -1.02 -10.75
C PHE A 127 -10.31 0.48 -10.41
N HIS A 128 -11.46 1.06 -10.07
CA HIS A 128 -11.57 2.44 -9.63
C HIS A 128 -11.99 2.48 -8.16
N TRP A 129 -11.26 3.23 -7.37
CA TRP A 129 -11.56 3.37 -5.95
C TRP A 129 -12.63 4.44 -5.73
N ASN A 130 -13.47 4.18 -4.74
CA ASN A 130 -14.48 5.10 -4.23
C ASN A 130 -14.62 4.93 -2.72
N LYS A 131 -15.48 5.74 -2.08
CA LYS A 131 -15.67 5.75 -0.62
C LYS A 131 -15.97 4.37 0.00
N ASP A 132 -16.58 3.45 -0.75
CA ASP A 132 -16.95 2.14 -0.22
C ASP A 132 -15.74 1.24 0.06
N HIS A 133 -14.59 1.56 -0.53
CA HIS A 133 -13.32 0.84 -0.38
C HIS A 133 -12.44 1.36 0.78
N PHE A 134 -12.96 2.31 1.58
CA PHE A 134 -12.20 2.92 2.66
C PHE A 134 -12.96 2.85 3.99
N THR A 135 -12.20 2.78 5.07
CA THR A 135 -12.73 2.76 6.45
C THR A 135 -12.81 4.17 7.03
N ALA A 136 -11.82 5.00 6.72
CA ALA A 136 -11.69 6.34 7.29
C ALA A 136 -10.89 7.29 6.39
N THR A 137 -10.79 8.55 6.80
CA THR A 137 -9.85 9.54 6.24
C THR A 137 -9.37 10.52 7.29
N ASP A 138 -8.28 11.23 7.02
CA ASP A 138 -7.72 12.25 7.92
C ASP A 138 -8.08 13.69 7.58
N PHE A 139 -8.84 13.93 6.49
CA PHE A 139 -9.04 15.28 5.99
C PHE A 139 -10.45 15.51 5.43
N ASP A 140 -11.08 16.61 5.86
CA ASP A 140 -12.32 17.13 5.27
C ASP A 140 -12.02 18.30 4.33
N GLU A 141 -12.23 18.10 3.03
CA GLU A 141 -12.00 19.11 2.00
C GLU A 141 -12.93 20.31 2.13
N ALA A 142 -14.16 20.13 2.62
CA ALA A 142 -15.14 21.21 2.76
C ALA A 142 -14.72 22.22 3.83
N THR A 143 -14.23 21.76 4.97
CA THR A 143 -13.85 22.61 6.11
C THR A 143 -12.34 22.84 6.23
N LYS A 144 -11.52 22.10 5.43
CA LYS A 144 -10.04 22.09 5.50
C LYS A 144 -9.50 21.67 6.87
N LYS A 145 -10.24 20.85 7.60
CA LYS A 145 -9.85 20.34 8.90
C LYS A 145 -9.26 18.95 8.80
N THR A 146 -8.28 18.69 9.65
CA THR A 146 -7.71 17.36 9.88
C THR A 146 -8.33 16.73 11.12
N GLY A 147 -8.47 15.41 11.11
CA GLY A 147 -9.02 14.59 12.20
C GLY A 147 -8.92 13.13 11.84
N ILE A 148 -9.52 12.24 12.60
CA ILE A 148 -9.77 10.86 12.20
C ILE A 148 -11.27 10.73 11.99
N TYR A 149 -11.68 10.61 10.73
CA TYR A 149 -13.06 10.57 10.28
C TYR A 149 -13.42 9.16 9.84
N ARG A 150 -13.98 8.35 10.75
CA ARG A 150 -14.45 7.01 10.40
C ARG A 150 -15.75 7.07 9.62
N PHE A 151 -15.85 6.37 8.51
CA PHE A 151 -17.03 6.37 7.64
C PHE A 151 -18.18 5.62 8.31
N GLU A 152 -19.39 6.15 8.20
CA GLU A 152 -20.58 5.51 8.73
C GLU A 152 -20.80 4.13 8.11
N GLY A 153 -21.08 3.14 8.97
CA GLY A 153 -21.24 1.75 8.57
C GLY A 153 -19.93 0.97 8.45
N LYS A 154 -18.77 1.64 8.58
CA LYS A 154 -17.46 0.99 8.63
C LYS A 154 -17.01 0.75 10.08
N THR A 155 -16.22 -0.27 10.27
CA THR A 155 -15.59 -0.61 11.55
C THR A 155 -14.11 -0.85 11.35
N TRP A 156 -13.31 -0.51 12.36
CA TRP A 156 -11.90 -0.85 12.36
C TRP A 156 -11.67 -2.36 12.26
N SER A 157 -10.61 -2.76 11.60
CA SER A 157 -10.14 -4.14 11.63
C SER A 157 -9.96 -4.61 13.08
N ARG A 158 -10.34 -5.87 13.35
CA ARG A 158 -10.28 -6.43 14.72
C ARG A 158 -8.98 -7.17 15.00
N ASP A 159 -8.41 -7.73 13.96
CA ASP A 159 -7.18 -8.50 14.00
C ASP A 159 -5.99 -7.58 13.65
N ILE A 160 -5.67 -6.71 14.60
CA ILE A 160 -4.72 -5.60 14.42
C ILE A 160 -4.05 -5.25 15.76
N ASP A 161 -2.97 -4.44 15.74
CA ASP A 161 -2.34 -3.93 16.95
C ASP A 161 -3.30 -3.03 17.76
N ASP A 162 -3.14 -3.04 19.09
CA ASP A 162 -3.98 -2.31 20.04
C ASP A 162 -3.46 -0.90 20.39
N GLU A 163 -2.47 -0.39 19.68
CA GLU A 163 -1.98 0.98 19.87
C GLU A 163 -3.11 2.00 19.69
N ASN A 164 -3.22 2.93 20.62
CA ASN A 164 -4.32 3.89 20.69
C ASN A 164 -5.73 3.23 20.69
N GLY A 165 -5.85 2.02 21.26
CA GLY A 165 -7.06 1.22 21.30
C GLY A 165 -7.35 0.42 20.03
N ASN A 166 -6.86 0.84 18.88
CA ASN A 166 -6.89 0.16 17.60
C ASN A 166 -5.96 0.88 16.62
N ALA A 167 -5.04 0.17 16.00
CA ALA A 167 -4.01 0.76 15.15
C ALA A 167 -4.38 0.84 13.66
N ASP A 168 -5.58 0.47 13.24
CA ASP A 168 -5.99 0.35 11.84
C ASP A 168 -5.66 1.61 11.02
N PHE A 169 -6.11 2.75 11.48
CA PHE A 169 -5.85 4.01 10.80
C PHE A 169 -4.39 4.48 10.97
N LEU A 170 -3.72 4.84 9.87
CA LEU A 170 -2.41 5.49 9.90
C LEU A 170 -2.47 6.90 9.30
N MET A 171 -2.91 7.03 8.04
CA MET A 171 -2.91 8.30 7.30
C MET A 171 -3.74 8.23 6.02
N GLY A 172 -4.14 9.38 5.49
CA GLY A 172 -4.81 9.50 4.20
C GLY A 172 -6.20 8.85 4.17
N ALA A 173 -6.56 8.27 3.03
CA ALA A 173 -7.75 7.43 2.92
C ALA A 173 -7.37 6.01 3.33
N ASP A 174 -7.85 5.58 4.47
CA ASP A 174 -7.61 4.28 5.11
C ASP A 174 -8.32 3.17 4.34
N ILE A 175 -7.59 2.17 3.89
CA ILE A 175 -8.11 1.13 3.00
C ILE A 175 -8.86 0.08 3.81
N ASP A 176 -10.13 -0.18 3.47
CA ASP A 176 -10.89 -1.32 3.96
C ASP A 176 -10.34 -2.62 3.33
N ILE A 177 -9.28 -3.15 3.92
CA ILE A 177 -8.58 -4.34 3.42
C ILE A 177 -9.47 -5.59 3.40
N ASP A 178 -10.51 -5.63 4.23
CA ASP A 178 -11.45 -6.75 4.32
C ASP A 178 -12.60 -6.61 3.29
N HIS A 179 -12.68 -5.50 2.54
CA HIS A 179 -13.65 -5.35 1.47
C HIS A 179 -13.34 -6.32 0.31
N PRO A 180 -14.29 -7.17 -0.14
CA PRO A 180 -14.00 -8.22 -1.12
C PRO A 180 -13.39 -7.74 -2.42
N GLU A 181 -13.81 -6.58 -2.93
CA GLU A 181 -13.25 -6.00 -4.17
C GLU A 181 -11.81 -5.51 -3.96
N VAL A 182 -11.51 -4.93 -2.80
CA VAL A 182 -10.16 -4.47 -2.42
C VAL A 182 -9.23 -5.66 -2.25
N GLU A 183 -9.66 -6.69 -1.53
CA GLU A 183 -8.91 -7.93 -1.36
C GLU A 183 -8.54 -8.53 -2.73
N GLN A 184 -9.53 -8.66 -3.62
CA GLN A 184 -9.30 -9.22 -4.95
C GLN A 184 -8.36 -8.35 -5.79
N GLU A 185 -8.47 -7.03 -5.68
CA GLU A 185 -7.58 -6.11 -6.41
C GLU A 185 -6.13 -6.21 -5.93
N PHE A 186 -5.89 -6.34 -4.62
CA PHE A 186 -4.54 -6.57 -4.11
C PHE A 186 -3.96 -7.92 -4.52
N ILE A 187 -4.79 -8.97 -4.60
CA ILE A 187 -4.37 -10.27 -5.14
C ILE A 187 -3.98 -10.13 -6.63
N ASN A 188 -4.80 -9.45 -7.43
CA ASN A 188 -4.53 -9.20 -8.85
C ASN A 188 -3.25 -8.39 -9.04
N TRP A 189 -3.09 -7.33 -8.25
CA TRP A 189 -1.87 -6.51 -8.26
C TRP A 189 -0.64 -7.33 -7.90
N GLY A 190 -0.68 -8.10 -6.86
CA GLY A 190 0.46 -8.91 -6.41
C GLY A 190 0.93 -9.91 -7.48
N LYS A 191 -0.02 -10.62 -8.12
CA LYS A 191 0.25 -11.53 -9.23
C LYS A 191 0.89 -10.79 -10.42
N TRP A 192 0.30 -9.66 -10.82
CA TRP A 192 0.85 -8.80 -11.88
C TRP A 192 2.26 -8.29 -11.53
N PHE A 193 2.46 -7.86 -10.29
CA PHE A 193 3.74 -7.32 -9.84
C PHE A 193 4.85 -8.39 -9.83
N ILE A 194 4.56 -9.60 -9.34
CA ILE A 194 5.46 -10.76 -9.42
C ILE A 194 5.83 -11.06 -10.86
N ASP A 195 4.84 -11.09 -11.76
CA ASP A 195 5.07 -11.38 -13.17
C ASP A 195 5.91 -10.32 -13.88
N THR A 196 5.70 -9.06 -13.50
CA THR A 196 6.40 -7.92 -14.10
C THR A 196 7.83 -7.80 -13.59
N SER A 197 8.02 -7.88 -12.27
CA SER A 197 9.29 -7.55 -11.62
C SER A 197 10.19 -8.76 -11.36
N LYS A 198 9.60 -9.96 -11.22
CA LYS A 198 10.32 -11.18 -10.87
C LYS A 198 11.05 -11.11 -9.53
N ILE A 199 10.60 -10.29 -8.60
CA ILE A 199 11.16 -10.15 -7.25
C ILE A 199 11.16 -11.46 -6.47
N ASP A 200 11.90 -11.51 -5.37
CA ASP A 200 12.09 -12.70 -4.53
C ASP A 200 11.31 -12.60 -3.21
N GLY A 201 10.64 -11.48 -2.96
CA GLY A 201 9.87 -11.31 -1.73
C GLY A 201 9.25 -9.93 -1.57
N PHE A 202 8.57 -9.76 -0.43
CA PHE A 202 7.91 -8.52 -0.05
C PHE A 202 8.30 -8.08 1.36
N ARG A 203 8.45 -6.80 1.54
CA ARG A 203 8.40 -6.15 2.85
C ARG A 203 7.05 -5.45 2.95
N LEU A 204 6.22 -5.84 3.91
CA LEU A 204 4.95 -5.21 4.19
C LEU A 204 5.21 -3.99 5.11
N ALA A 205 5.09 -2.80 4.55
CA ALA A 205 5.23 -1.56 5.31
C ALA A 205 4.03 -1.38 6.23
N ALA A 206 4.25 -0.72 7.38
CA ALA A 206 3.20 -0.39 8.34
C ALA A 206 2.36 -1.60 8.78
N ALA A 207 2.99 -2.76 8.95
CA ALA A 207 2.30 -4.04 9.16
C ALA A 207 1.35 -4.06 10.36
N LYS A 208 1.58 -3.23 11.39
CA LYS A 208 0.69 -3.13 12.55
C LYS A 208 -0.62 -2.39 12.26
N HIS A 209 -0.70 -1.67 11.13
CA HIS A 209 -1.85 -0.88 10.69
C HIS A 209 -2.71 -1.61 9.65
N VAL A 210 -2.43 -2.89 9.41
CA VAL A 210 -3.18 -3.73 8.46
C VAL A 210 -3.55 -5.05 9.13
N SER A 211 -4.78 -5.52 8.95
CA SER A 211 -5.25 -6.81 9.50
C SER A 211 -4.22 -7.92 9.29
N PHE A 212 -3.83 -8.60 10.39
CA PHE A 212 -2.83 -9.68 10.34
C PHE A 212 -3.31 -10.87 9.51
N SER A 213 -4.59 -11.20 9.61
CA SER A 213 -5.20 -12.26 8.80
C SER A 213 -5.28 -11.90 7.32
N ALA A 214 -5.57 -10.64 6.98
CA ALA A 214 -5.56 -10.16 5.59
C ALA A 214 -4.14 -10.22 5.00
N GLN A 215 -3.12 -9.75 5.73
CA GLN A 215 -1.73 -9.87 5.32
C GLN A 215 -1.32 -11.33 5.10
N LYS A 216 -1.64 -12.21 6.05
CA LYS A 216 -1.36 -13.63 5.94
C LYS A 216 -2.02 -14.24 4.72
N LYS A 217 -3.32 -13.97 4.51
CA LYS A 217 -4.07 -14.48 3.37
C LYS A 217 -3.45 -14.04 2.04
N TRP A 218 -3.07 -12.76 1.94
CA TRP A 218 -2.42 -12.23 0.75
C TRP A 218 -1.06 -12.91 0.48
N ILE A 219 -0.23 -13.12 1.53
CA ILE A 219 1.06 -13.82 1.42
C ILE A 219 0.85 -15.27 0.98
N ASP A 220 -0.15 -15.96 1.53
CA ASP A 220 -0.49 -17.33 1.15
C ASP A 220 -0.91 -17.41 -0.32
N GLU A 221 -1.73 -16.46 -0.81
CA GLU A 221 -2.11 -16.35 -2.22
C GLU A 221 -0.90 -16.12 -3.13
N MET A 222 0.02 -15.22 -2.78
CA MET A 222 1.24 -14.98 -3.54
C MET A 222 2.15 -16.22 -3.55
N THR A 223 2.26 -16.91 -2.42
CA THR A 223 3.03 -18.14 -2.27
C THR A 223 2.47 -19.26 -3.15
N ASN A 224 1.14 -19.45 -3.17
CA ASN A 224 0.49 -20.45 -3.99
C ASN A 224 0.64 -20.13 -5.48
N TYR A 225 0.45 -18.87 -5.87
CA TYR A 225 0.68 -18.41 -7.24
C TYR A 225 2.11 -18.67 -7.73
N LEU A 226 3.12 -18.41 -6.87
CA LEU A 226 4.51 -18.68 -7.20
C LEU A 226 4.80 -20.17 -7.35
N LYS A 227 4.31 -21.02 -6.44
CA LYS A 227 4.47 -22.48 -6.53
C LYS A 227 3.89 -23.05 -7.80
N GLU A 228 2.73 -22.54 -8.22
CA GLU A 228 2.07 -22.97 -9.45
C GLU A 228 2.85 -22.54 -10.71
N LYS A 229 3.23 -21.26 -10.77
CA LYS A 229 3.78 -20.66 -11.99
C LYS A 229 5.31 -20.73 -12.08
N TYR A 230 5.99 -20.72 -10.93
CA TYR A 230 7.45 -20.70 -10.80
C TYR A 230 7.91 -21.69 -9.73
N PRO A 231 7.78 -23.03 -9.93
CA PRO A 231 7.91 -24.05 -8.89
C PRO A 231 9.28 -24.10 -8.19
N ASN A 232 10.29 -23.47 -8.76
CA ASN A 232 11.64 -23.39 -8.17
C ASN A 232 11.91 -22.04 -7.46
N LYS A 233 10.86 -21.22 -7.24
CA LYS A 233 10.99 -19.91 -6.63
C LYS A 233 10.18 -19.85 -5.34
N ASP A 234 10.86 -19.57 -4.23
CA ASP A 234 10.21 -19.26 -2.96
C ASP A 234 10.02 -17.75 -2.83
N ILE A 235 9.01 -17.34 -2.06
CA ILE A 235 8.79 -15.94 -1.69
C ILE A 235 9.23 -15.71 -0.25
N TYR A 236 9.97 -14.65 -0.02
CA TYR A 236 10.31 -14.17 1.31
C TYR A 236 9.36 -13.04 1.69
N ALA A 237 8.82 -13.06 2.90
CA ALA A 237 7.98 -11.99 3.41
C ALA A 237 8.46 -11.53 4.79
N VAL A 238 8.47 -10.20 4.99
CA VAL A 238 8.82 -9.58 6.27
C VAL A 238 7.88 -8.39 6.51
N GLY A 239 7.35 -8.26 7.74
CA GLY A 239 6.57 -7.11 8.17
C GLY A 239 7.45 -6.03 8.80
N ASP A 240 7.18 -4.77 8.48
CA ASP A 240 7.69 -3.62 9.22
C ASP A 240 6.72 -3.33 10.37
N TYR A 241 7.06 -3.84 11.53
CA TYR A 241 6.24 -3.70 12.73
C TYR A 241 6.95 -2.79 13.72
N TRP A 242 6.53 -1.54 13.75
CA TRP A 242 7.09 -0.55 14.67
C TRP A 242 6.31 -0.55 15.99
N SER A 243 6.97 -0.91 17.08
CA SER A 243 6.42 -0.83 18.43
C SER A 243 7.47 -0.32 19.43
N GLY A 244 7.04 0.48 20.41
CA GLY A 244 7.84 0.82 21.57
C GLY A 244 7.91 -0.32 22.62
N ASP A 245 7.07 -1.34 22.47
CA ASP A 245 7.01 -2.52 23.33
C ASP A 245 7.78 -3.69 22.68
N CYS A 246 8.93 -4.03 23.25
CA CYS A 246 9.78 -5.11 22.76
C CYS A 246 9.19 -6.52 23.01
N SER A 247 8.04 -6.64 23.67
CA SER A 247 7.35 -7.91 23.91
C SER A 247 6.33 -8.26 22.83
N LYS A 248 6.07 -7.34 21.91
CA LYS A 248 5.18 -7.53 20.75
C LYS A 248 5.91 -8.06 19.53
#